data_d6cfa7733b2904a1a925613a666527a0
#
_entry.id   d6cfa7733b2904a1a925613a666527a0
#
_cell.length_a   1.000
_cell.length_b   1.000
_cell.length_c   1.000
_cell.angle_alpha   90.00
_cell.angle_beta   90.00
_cell.angle_gamma   90.00
#
_symmetry.space_group_name_H-M   'P 1'
#
loop_
_entity.id
_entity.type
_entity.pdbx_description
1 polymer ?
#
loop_
_entity_poly.entity_id
_entity_poly.type
_entity_poly.pdbx_seq_one_letter_code
_entity_poly.pdbx_strand_id
1 'polypeptide(L)'
;MKLYKLLGFSFLIATLTSCTFTENIYINDNGTGKFSVDMDGSALMEMAGDQIAGQMGDAKKDIDTTFTFKQVFEEKKDSIAKLSPETQQELKKLENFVVSTKMSSEKKQFQMIMATDFKNVNELQDILQTLGTLQKLEGGANPMGSGFGDNGSKLSYTYDGKKFTRKAVVDQQKKAAKAKDSAADMSKMMFASSSYVVNYHFPKKIKKVSNPTALFSDDRKSITIQYSFTDYMENPDKLNFDVEFEK
;
A
#
# COMPACT_ATOMS: atom_id res chain seq x y z
N MET A 1 36.64 46.81 -18.01
CA MET A 1 36.26 45.46 -18.40
C MET A 1 35.83 44.72 -17.15
N LYS A 2 34.50 44.56 -16.91
CA LYS A 2 33.94 43.84 -15.75
C LYS A 2 33.51 42.45 -16.20
N LEU A 3 34.23 41.46 -15.70
CA LEU A 3 33.99 40.03 -15.98
C LEU A 3 32.86 39.56 -15.09
N TYR A 4 31.66 39.35 -15.63
CA TYR A 4 30.53 38.80 -14.92
C TYR A 4 30.75 37.28 -14.82
N LYS A 5 31.07 36.79 -13.62
CA LYS A 5 31.06 35.37 -13.30
C LYS A 5 29.61 34.93 -13.27
N LEU A 6 29.17 34.25 -14.32
CA LEU A 6 27.91 33.47 -14.35
C LEU A 6 28.11 32.26 -13.41
N LEU A 7 27.65 32.39 -12.17
CA LEU A 7 27.47 31.24 -11.32
C LEU A 7 26.20 30.52 -11.81
N GLY A 8 26.38 29.54 -12.67
CA GLY A 8 25.33 28.59 -12.99
C GLY A 8 25.02 27.78 -11.74
N PHE A 9 23.95 28.14 -11.03
CA PHE A 9 23.36 27.36 -9.97
C PHE A 9 22.66 26.17 -10.63
N SER A 10 23.43 25.10 -10.86
CA SER A 10 22.88 23.81 -11.28
C SER A 10 22.11 23.25 -10.10
N PHE A 11 20.80 23.47 -10.08
CA PHE A 11 19.89 22.84 -9.15
C PHE A 11 19.84 21.35 -9.52
N LEU A 12 20.76 20.60 -8.91
CA LEU A 12 20.76 19.14 -8.99
C LEU A 12 19.49 18.67 -8.25
N ILE A 13 18.42 18.46 -9.01
CA ILE A 13 17.23 17.76 -8.53
C ILE A 13 17.69 16.33 -8.28
N ALA A 14 18.10 16.06 -7.04
CA ALA A 14 18.25 14.71 -6.56
C ALA A 14 16.85 14.09 -6.61
N THR A 15 16.54 13.33 -7.64
CA THR A 15 15.37 12.44 -7.65
C THR A 15 15.64 11.41 -6.56
N LEU A 16 15.05 11.64 -5.39
CA LEU A 16 15.02 10.64 -4.32
C LEU A 16 14.21 9.47 -4.86
N THR A 17 14.91 8.48 -5.38
CA THR A 17 14.31 7.21 -5.78
C THR A 17 13.81 6.54 -4.51
N SER A 18 12.50 6.37 -4.39
CA SER A 18 11.86 5.77 -3.24
C SER A 18 10.70 4.89 -3.69
N CYS A 19 10.36 3.87 -2.90
CA CYS A 19 9.18 3.06 -3.19
C CYS A 19 7.91 3.92 -3.05
N THR A 20 6.96 3.65 -3.92
CA THR A 20 5.64 4.27 -3.84
C THR A 20 4.58 3.20 -3.68
N PHE A 21 3.73 3.39 -2.68
CA PHE A 21 2.54 2.59 -2.43
C PHE A 21 1.33 3.45 -2.75
N THR A 22 0.51 3.04 -3.70
CA THR A 22 -0.67 3.79 -4.11
C THR A 22 -1.93 2.99 -3.80
N GLU A 23 -2.74 3.48 -2.90
CA GLU A 23 -4.07 2.95 -2.60
C GLU A 23 -5.10 3.65 -3.49
N ASN A 24 -5.72 2.89 -4.40
CA ASN A 24 -6.73 3.40 -5.33
C ASN A 24 -8.11 2.89 -4.94
N ILE A 25 -9.09 3.78 -4.92
CA ILE A 25 -10.51 3.44 -4.79
C ILE A 25 -11.29 4.13 -5.91
N TYR A 26 -12.07 3.36 -6.66
CA TYR A 26 -13.03 3.85 -7.65
C TYR A 26 -14.43 3.46 -7.22
N ILE A 27 -15.27 4.44 -6.87
CA ILE A 27 -16.65 4.22 -6.43
C ILE A 27 -17.61 4.59 -7.55
N ASN A 28 -18.52 3.68 -7.89
CA ASN A 28 -19.61 3.89 -8.84
C ASN A 28 -20.85 4.53 -8.14
N ASP A 29 -21.81 5.04 -8.94
CA ASP A 29 -23.04 5.65 -8.43
C ASP A 29 -23.85 4.73 -7.50
N ASN A 30 -23.81 3.41 -7.75
CA ASN A 30 -24.51 2.38 -6.95
C ASN A 30 -23.72 1.93 -5.71
N GLY A 31 -22.54 2.52 -5.42
CA GLY A 31 -21.70 2.17 -4.28
C GLY A 31 -20.80 0.96 -4.47
N THR A 32 -20.87 0.28 -5.62
CA THR A 32 -19.88 -0.74 -6.01
C THR A 32 -18.60 -0.07 -6.48
N GLY A 33 -17.53 -0.83 -6.70
CA GLY A 33 -16.33 -0.23 -7.24
C GLY A 33 -15.15 -1.16 -7.36
N LYS A 34 -14.00 -0.54 -7.55
CA LYS A 34 -12.69 -1.21 -7.64
C LYS A 34 -11.75 -0.66 -6.59
N PHE A 35 -10.97 -1.55 -6.01
CA PHE A 35 -9.90 -1.23 -5.08
C PHE A 35 -8.60 -1.83 -5.59
N SER A 36 -7.50 -1.07 -5.53
CA SER A 36 -6.17 -1.63 -5.70
C SER A 36 -5.17 -1.00 -4.74
N VAL A 37 -4.11 -1.76 -4.46
CA VAL A 37 -2.86 -1.25 -3.91
C VAL A 37 -1.76 -1.59 -4.88
N ASP A 38 -1.14 -0.55 -5.40
CA ASP A 38 -0.06 -0.63 -6.38
C ASP A 38 1.25 -0.31 -5.64
N MET A 39 2.24 -1.18 -5.77
CA MET A 39 3.57 -0.98 -5.21
C MET A 39 4.59 -0.86 -6.34
N ASP A 40 5.30 0.25 -6.38
CA ASP A 40 6.49 0.42 -7.22
C ASP A 40 7.73 0.43 -6.33
N GLY A 41 8.46 -0.68 -6.37
CA GLY A 41 9.72 -0.91 -5.65
C GLY A 41 10.94 -0.82 -6.57
N SER A 42 10.82 -0.27 -7.77
CA SER A 42 11.92 -0.19 -8.74
C SER A 42 13.14 0.56 -8.17
N ALA A 43 12.90 1.55 -7.34
CA ALA A 43 13.96 2.27 -6.63
C ALA A 43 14.80 1.37 -5.69
N LEU A 44 14.16 0.41 -5.01
CA LEU A 44 14.87 -0.60 -4.21
C LEU A 44 15.72 -1.51 -5.10
N MET A 45 15.21 -1.88 -6.26
CA MET A 45 15.97 -2.68 -7.23
C MET A 45 17.19 -1.92 -7.78
N GLU A 46 17.12 -0.60 -7.91
CA GLU A 46 18.29 0.23 -8.27
C GLU A 46 19.35 0.25 -7.19
N MET A 47 18.93 0.34 -5.92
CA MET A 47 19.86 0.48 -4.77
C MET A 47 20.49 -0.85 -4.35
N ALA A 48 19.74 -1.94 -4.37
CA ALA A 48 20.13 -3.21 -3.76
C ALA A 48 19.74 -4.42 -4.62
N GLY A 49 19.57 -4.25 -5.94
CA GLY A 49 19.01 -5.24 -6.85
C GLY A 49 19.68 -6.61 -6.77
N ASP A 50 21.00 -6.67 -6.72
CA ASP A 50 21.75 -7.93 -6.63
C ASP A 50 21.54 -8.64 -5.29
N GLN A 51 21.40 -7.90 -4.19
CA GLN A 51 21.14 -8.47 -2.86
C GLN A 51 19.69 -8.95 -2.74
N ILE A 52 18.73 -8.16 -3.25
CA ILE A 52 17.30 -8.51 -3.25
C ILE A 52 17.08 -9.71 -4.16
N ALA A 53 17.66 -9.71 -5.35
CA ALA A 53 17.61 -10.81 -6.29
C ALA A 53 18.18 -12.11 -5.70
N GLY A 54 19.30 -12.02 -4.97
CA GLY A 54 19.90 -13.17 -4.30
C GLY A 54 19.06 -13.77 -3.16
N GLN A 55 18.26 -12.94 -2.49
CA GLN A 55 17.38 -13.40 -1.39
C GLN A 55 16.05 -13.99 -1.89
N MET A 56 15.62 -13.64 -3.09
CA MET A 56 14.39 -14.16 -3.72
C MET A 56 14.60 -15.52 -4.44
N GLY A 57 15.74 -16.17 -4.27
CA GLY A 57 16.08 -17.43 -4.95
C GLY A 57 16.49 -17.18 -6.40
N ASP A 58 16.18 -18.08 -7.35
CA ASP A 58 16.58 -18.01 -8.78
C ASP A 58 16.25 -16.69 -9.54
N ALA A 59 16.30 -15.58 -8.87
CA ALA A 59 15.89 -14.23 -9.24
C ALA A 59 16.69 -13.57 -10.38
N LYS A 60 17.47 -14.34 -11.12
CA LYS A 60 18.00 -13.92 -12.43
C LYS A 60 16.96 -14.01 -13.57
N LYS A 61 15.76 -14.51 -13.26
CA LYS A 61 14.67 -14.63 -14.24
C LYS A 61 13.70 -13.47 -14.06
N ASP A 62 13.32 -12.86 -15.17
CA ASP A 62 12.20 -11.94 -15.19
C ASP A 62 10.93 -12.66 -14.72
N ILE A 63 10.19 -12.01 -13.80
CA ILE A 63 8.91 -12.48 -13.29
C ILE A 63 7.82 -11.61 -13.92
N ASP A 64 6.87 -12.24 -14.58
CA ASP A 64 5.60 -11.62 -15.01
C ASP A 64 4.50 -12.63 -14.71
N THR A 65 3.88 -12.49 -13.53
CA THR A 65 2.89 -13.45 -13.05
C THR A 65 1.63 -12.75 -12.60
N THR A 66 0.50 -13.46 -12.78
CA THR A 66 -0.79 -13.03 -12.24
C THR A 66 -1.48 -14.24 -11.64
N PHE A 67 -1.97 -14.11 -10.40
CA PHE A 67 -2.69 -15.15 -9.68
C PHE A 67 -3.78 -14.53 -8.78
N THR A 68 -4.66 -15.36 -8.24
CA THR A 68 -5.63 -14.97 -7.23
C THR A 68 -5.25 -15.54 -5.87
N PHE A 69 -5.61 -14.85 -4.78
CA PHE A 69 -5.41 -15.43 -3.45
C PHE A 69 -6.21 -16.72 -3.25
N LYS A 70 -7.34 -16.90 -3.94
CA LYS A 70 -8.07 -18.15 -3.92
C LYS A 70 -7.20 -19.33 -4.34
N GLN A 71 -6.42 -19.21 -5.42
CA GLN A 71 -5.49 -20.25 -5.87
C GLN A 71 -4.45 -20.56 -4.80
N VAL A 72 -3.85 -19.53 -4.19
CA VAL A 72 -2.87 -19.68 -3.11
C VAL A 72 -3.49 -20.37 -1.89
N PHE A 73 -4.72 -20.03 -1.53
CA PHE A 73 -5.40 -20.62 -0.37
C PHE A 73 -5.78 -22.08 -0.60
N GLU A 74 -6.14 -22.46 -1.81
CA GLU A 74 -6.36 -23.88 -2.16
C GLU A 74 -5.07 -24.71 -2.02
N GLU A 75 -3.94 -24.18 -2.47
CA GLU A 75 -2.63 -24.83 -2.33
C GLU A 75 -2.18 -24.94 -0.86
N LYS A 76 -2.51 -23.94 -0.03
CA LYS A 76 -2.09 -23.85 1.39
C LYS A 76 -3.19 -24.24 2.39
N LYS A 77 -4.27 -24.88 1.95
CA LYS A 77 -5.46 -25.19 2.76
C LYS A 77 -5.17 -25.84 4.11
N ASP A 78 -4.20 -26.78 4.14
CA ASP A 78 -3.86 -27.52 5.37
C ASP A 78 -3.12 -26.64 6.39
N SER A 79 -2.37 -25.65 5.93
CA SER A 79 -1.73 -24.64 6.79
C SER A 79 -2.74 -23.63 7.30
N ILE A 80 -3.64 -23.18 6.43
CA ILE A 80 -4.70 -22.22 6.78
C ILE A 80 -5.67 -22.82 7.78
N ALA A 81 -6.02 -24.11 7.65
CA ALA A 81 -6.92 -24.82 8.58
C ALA A 81 -6.40 -24.86 10.04
N LYS A 82 -5.09 -24.67 10.25
CA LYS A 82 -4.46 -24.63 11.58
C LYS A 82 -4.50 -23.24 12.24
N LEU A 83 -4.93 -22.21 11.51
CA LEU A 83 -5.03 -20.85 12.01
C LEU A 83 -6.30 -20.67 12.88
N SER A 84 -6.31 -19.58 13.66
CA SER A 84 -7.51 -19.21 14.37
C SER A 84 -8.67 -18.94 13.41
N PRO A 85 -9.93 -19.22 13.82
CA PRO A 85 -11.09 -18.94 12.99
C PRO A 85 -11.17 -17.47 12.53
N GLU A 86 -10.74 -16.54 13.38
CA GLU A 86 -10.68 -15.11 13.06
C GLU A 86 -9.72 -14.84 11.89
N THR A 87 -8.49 -15.38 11.94
CA THR A 87 -7.51 -15.24 10.87
C THR A 87 -7.99 -15.88 9.57
N GLN A 88 -8.64 -17.05 9.64
CA GLN A 88 -9.22 -17.70 8.46
C GLN A 88 -10.30 -16.81 7.80
N GLN A 89 -11.15 -16.12 8.61
CA GLN A 89 -12.14 -15.19 8.09
C GLN A 89 -11.51 -13.95 7.44
N GLU A 90 -10.44 -13.43 8.00
CA GLU A 90 -9.70 -12.31 7.40
C GLU A 90 -9.08 -12.70 6.05
N LEU A 91 -8.44 -13.87 5.98
CA LEU A 91 -7.90 -14.40 4.73
C LEU A 91 -8.99 -14.60 3.67
N LYS A 92 -10.15 -15.12 4.06
CA LYS A 92 -11.27 -15.35 3.13
C LYS A 92 -11.72 -14.07 2.41
N LYS A 93 -11.62 -12.90 3.04
CA LYS A 93 -11.96 -11.63 2.40
C LYS A 93 -11.01 -11.28 1.25
N LEU A 94 -9.82 -11.89 1.20
CA LEU A 94 -8.84 -11.68 0.14
C LEU A 94 -9.00 -12.63 -1.05
N GLU A 95 -9.83 -13.66 -0.97
CA GLU A 95 -9.93 -14.70 -2.01
C GLU A 95 -10.08 -14.15 -3.43
N ASN A 96 -10.81 -13.02 -3.57
CA ASN A 96 -11.12 -12.41 -4.85
C ASN A 96 -10.06 -11.40 -5.32
N PHE A 97 -9.00 -11.16 -4.53
CA PHE A 97 -7.93 -10.28 -4.99
C PHE A 97 -7.09 -10.98 -6.06
N VAL A 98 -6.84 -10.23 -7.11
CA VAL A 98 -5.89 -10.58 -8.16
C VAL A 98 -4.57 -9.90 -7.84
N VAL A 99 -3.48 -10.66 -7.84
CA VAL A 99 -2.12 -10.15 -7.65
C VAL A 99 -1.37 -10.27 -8.96
N SER A 100 -0.84 -9.16 -9.45
CA SER A 100 0.03 -9.11 -10.62
C SER A 100 1.39 -8.61 -10.18
N THR A 101 2.44 -9.35 -10.53
CA THR A 101 3.83 -9.00 -10.18
C THR A 101 4.68 -8.99 -11.43
N LYS A 102 5.42 -7.89 -11.61
CA LYS A 102 6.45 -7.74 -12.65
C LYS A 102 7.77 -7.41 -11.99
N MET A 103 8.77 -8.25 -12.23
CA MET A 103 10.13 -8.01 -11.75
C MET A 103 11.12 -8.31 -12.86
N SER A 104 12.10 -7.44 -13.04
CA SER A 104 13.23 -7.63 -13.94
C SER A 104 14.48 -7.04 -13.32
N SER A 105 15.46 -7.89 -13.05
CA SER A 105 16.76 -7.45 -12.52
C SER A 105 17.53 -6.63 -13.56
N GLU A 106 17.43 -6.98 -14.85
CA GLU A 106 18.08 -6.26 -15.94
C GLU A 106 17.54 -4.84 -16.08
N LYS A 107 16.19 -4.69 -16.03
CA LYS A 107 15.51 -3.40 -16.13
C LYS A 107 15.42 -2.66 -14.79
N LYS A 108 15.91 -3.25 -13.70
CA LYS A 108 15.77 -2.74 -12.33
C LYS A 108 14.32 -2.38 -12.00
N GLN A 109 13.40 -3.22 -12.43
CA GLN A 109 11.97 -3.02 -12.29
C GLN A 109 11.40 -3.97 -11.24
N PHE A 110 10.58 -3.45 -10.33
CA PHE A 110 9.75 -4.22 -9.44
C PHE A 110 8.40 -3.51 -9.27
N GLN A 111 7.34 -4.14 -9.74
CA GLN A 111 5.97 -3.65 -9.62
C GLN A 111 5.07 -4.78 -9.15
N MET A 112 4.22 -4.49 -8.17
CA MET A 112 3.17 -5.39 -7.72
C MET A 112 1.85 -4.62 -7.61
N ILE A 113 0.79 -5.19 -8.17
CA ILE A 113 -0.56 -4.66 -8.10
C ILE A 113 -1.46 -5.73 -7.48
N MET A 114 -2.20 -5.34 -6.46
CA MET A 114 -3.23 -6.17 -5.83
C MET A 114 -4.56 -5.48 -6.01
N ALA A 115 -5.49 -6.11 -6.70
CA ALA A 115 -6.75 -5.48 -7.07
C ALA A 115 -7.96 -6.40 -6.82
N THR A 116 -9.09 -5.81 -6.48
CA THR A 116 -10.38 -6.49 -6.35
C THR A 116 -11.54 -5.57 -6.70
N ASP A 117 -12.64 -6.16 -7.13
CA ASP A 117 -13.93 -5.48 -7.17
C ASP A 117 -14.63 -5.60 -5.81
N PHE A 118 -15.38 -4.59 -5.40
CA PHE A 118 -16.20 -4.62 -4.19
C PHE A 118 -17.65 -4.25 -4.47
N LYS A 119 -18.57 -4.80 -3.68
CA LYS A 119 -20.00 -4.46 -3.71
C LYS A 119 -20.34 -3.30 -2.79
N ASN A 120 -19.54 -3.13 -1.73
CA ASN A 120 -19.65 -2.04 -0.78
C ASN A 120 -18.27 -1.72 -0.21
N VAL A 121 -17.94 -0.44 -0.05
CA VAL A 121 -16.64 -0.01 0.49
C VAL A 121 -16.35 -0.55 1.90
N ASN A 122 -17.41 -0.91 2.66
CA ASN A 122 -17.24 -1.49 4.00
C ASN A 122 -16.60 -2.90 3.96
N GLU A 123 -16.55 -3.53 2.78
CA GLU A 123 -15.87 -4.83 2.58
C GLU A 123 -14.35 -4.67 2.51
N LEU A 124 -13.87 -3.45 2.25
CA LEU A 124 -12.45 -3.17 2.11
C LEU A 124 -11.75 -3.23 3.47
N GLN A 125 -10.52 -3.67 3.43
CA GLN A 125 -9.62 -3.75 4.59
C GLN A 125 -8.20 -3.36 4.20
N ASP A 126 -7.32 -3.24 5.18
CA ASP A 126 -5.91 -3.01 4.93
C ASP A 126 -5.24 -4.27 4.39
N ILE A 127 -5.04 -4.30 3.07
CA ILE A 127 -4.45 -5.46 2.40
C ILE A 127 -2.97 -5.63 2.78
N LEU A 128 -2.23 -4.54 3.00
CA LEU A 128 -0.81 -4.61 3.34
C LEU A 128 -0.61 -5.28 4.69
N GLN A 129 -1.49 -5.02 5.67
CA GLN A 129 -1.47 -5.73 6.95
C GLN A 129 -1.76 -7.22 6.79
N THR A 130 -2.74 -7.55 5.94
CA THR A 130 -3.12 -8.95 5.72
C THR A 130 -2.02 -9.74 5.00
N LEU A 131 -1.29 -9.11 4.08
CA LEU A 131 -0.10 -9.70 3.47
C LEU A 131 0.97 -10.05 4.51
N GLY A 132 1.20 -9.19 5.50
CA GLY A 132 2.10 -9.49 6.61
C GLY A 132 1.68 -10.72 7.42
N THR A 133 0.39 -11.01 7.51
CA THR A 133 -0.13 -12.24 8.13
C THR A 133 0.16 -13.47 7.28
N LEU A 134 -0.07 -13.39 5.97
CA LEU A 134 0.23 -14.49 5.03
C LEU A 134 1.70 -14.90 5.05
N GLN A 135 2.61 -13.94 5.14
CA GLN A 135 4.05 -14.24 5.18
C GLN A 135 4.48 -14.98 6.43
N LYS A 136 3.90 -14.69 7.58
CA LYS A 136 4.14 -15.44 8.81
C LYS A 136 3.78 -16.92 8.65
N LEU A 137 2.81 -17.24 7.78
CA LEU A 137 2.40 -18.61 7.48
C LEU A 137 3.40 -19.35 6.60
N GLU A 138 4.13 -18.66 5.76
CA GLU A 138 5.11 -19.26 4.86
C GLU A 138 6.47 -19.52 5.52
N GLY A 139 6.60 -19.24 6.84
CA GLY A 139 7.87 -19.39 7.57
C GLY A 139 8.92 -18.37 7.13
N GLY A 140 8.46 -17.26 6.57
CA GLY A 140 9.17 -16.46 5.63
C GLY A 140 10.20 -15.51 6.14
N ALA A 141 11.39 -15.76 5.68
CA ALA A 141 12.47 -14.79 5.57
C ALA A 141 12.37 -13.97 4.26
N ASN A 142 11.17 -13.56 3.82
CA ASN A 142 11.09 -12.68 2.66
C ASN A 142 11.32 -11.24 3.13
N PRO A 143 12.47 -10.62 2.78
CA PRO A 143 12.82 -9.28 3.28
C PRO A 143 11.82 -8.20 2.88
N MET A 144 11.10 -8.39 1.77
CA MET A 144 10.07 -7.45 1.34
C MET A 144 8.79 -7.53 2.15
N GLY A 145 8.53 -8.65 2.79
CA GLY A 145 7.30 -8.84 3.52
C GLY A 145 7.36 -8.62 5.01
N SER A 146 8.51 -8.69 5.61
CA SER A 146 8.65 -8.31 7.02
C SER A 146 8.30 -6.82 7.26
N GLY A 147 8.28 -6.00 6.18
CA GLY A 147 7.89 -4.60 6.22
C GLY A 147 6.38 -4.34 6.30
N PHE A 148 5.56 -5.26 5.80
CA PHE A 148 4.11 -5.12 5.75
C PHE A 148 3.45 -5.82 6.95
N GLY A 149 3.86 -5.50 8.15
CA GLY A 149 3.26 -6.11 9.33
C GLY A 149 1.99 -5.40 9.78
N ASP A 150 1.25 -6.06 10.67
CA ASP A 150 0.17 -5.43 11.42
C ASP A 150 0.66 -4.12 12.06
N ASN A 151 0.23 -2.95 11.59
CA ASN A 151 0.60 -1.64 12.16
C ASN A 151 -0.17 -1.33 13.45
N GLY A 152 -0.84 -2.32 14.03
CA GLY A 152 -1.61 -2.19 15.26
C GLY A 152 -2.88 -1.37 15.08
N SER A 153 -3.39 -1.21 13.86
CA SER A 153 -4.64 -0.50 13.61
C SER A 153 -5.67 -1.38 12.91
N LYS A 154 -6.93 -0.95 12.98
CA LYS A 154 -8.03 -1.49 12.18
C LYS A 154 -8.53 -0.41 11.24
N LEU A 155 -8.32 -0.62 9.94
CA LEU A 155 -8.79 0.27 8.89
C LEU A 155 -10.23 -0.06 8.50
N SER A 156 -11.03 0.97 8.27
CA SER A 156 -12.41 0.87 7.80
C SER A 156 -12.75 2.00 6.86
N TYR A 157 -13.68 1.72 5.95
CA TYR A 157 -14.21 2.68 4.98
C TYR A 157 -15.73 2.70 5.06
N THR A 158 -16.33 3.88 4.87
CA THR A 158 -17.78 4.03 4.76
C THR A 158 -18.14 5.00 3.63
N TYR A 159 -19.26 4.74 2.95
CA TYR A 159 -19.81 5.60 1.91
C TYR A 159 -21.34 5.51 1.90
N ASP A 160 -22.03 6.64 2.01
CA ASP A 160 -23.49 6.73 2.02
C ASP A 160 -24.06 7.60 0.89
N GLY A 161 -23.22 7.95 -0.09
CA GLY A 161 -23.56 8.83 -1.20
C GLY A 161 -23.55 10.33 -0.87
N LYS A 162 -23.37 10.72 0.40
CA LYS A 162 -23.20 12.10 0.88
C LYS A 162 -21.83 12.32 1.49
N LYS A 163 -21.29 11.29 2.12
CA LYS A 163 -20.01 11.31 2.80
C LYS A 163 -19.25 10.00 2.55
N PHE A 164 -17.96 10.13 2.38
CA PHE A 164 -17.00 9.01 2.45
C PHE A 164 -16.07 9.23 3.63
N THR A 165 -15.75 8.16 4.35
CA THR A 165 -14.80 8.19 5.47
C THR A 165 -13.77 7.08 5.32
N ARG A 166 -12.49 7.40 5.47
CA ARG A 166 -11.38 6.49 5.74
C ARG A 166 -10.96 6.63 7.19
N LYS A 167 -11.00 5.55 7.97
CA LYS A 167 -10.71 5.61 9.39
C LYS A 167 -9.87 4.42 9.84
N ALA A 168 -8.68 4.69 10.35
CA ALA A 168 -7.85 3.75 11.08
C ALA A 168 -7.99 3.99 12.59
N VAL A 169 -8.26 2.93 13.34
CA VAL A 169 -8.34 2.95 14.82
C VAL A 169 -7.14 2.18 15.35
N VAL A 170 -6.25 2.87 16.08
CA VAL A 170 -5.01 2.29 16.62
C VAL A 170 -5.29 1.52 17.90
N ASP A 171 -4.86 0.26 17.95
CA ASP A 171 -4.78 -0.53 19.18
C ASP A 171 -3.45 -0.23 19.88
N GLN A 172 -3.51 0.50 20.98
CA GLN A 172 -2.33 0.94 21.73
C GLN A 172 -1.53 -0.23 22.33
N GLN A 173 -2.18 -1.36 22.65
CA GLN A 173 -1.51 -2.54 23.20
C GLN A 173 -0.71 -3.25 22.11
N LYS A 174 -1.30 -3.43 20.94
CA LYS A 174 -0.60 -4.00 19.76
C LYS A 174 0.56 -3.10 19.33
N LYS A 175 0.36 -1.79 19.29
CA LYS A 175 1.40 -0.81 18.95
C LYS A 175 2.60 -0.89 19.91
N ALA A 176 2.37 -0.96 21.21
CA ALA A 176 3.41 -1.08 22.23
C ALA A 176 4.19 -2.41 22.16
N ALA A 177 3.51 -3.52 21.85
CA ALA A 177 4.15 -4.82 21.64
C ALA A 177 5.12 -4.81 20.45
N LYS A 178 4.75 -4.10 19.39
CA LYS A 178 5.53 -4.00 18.16
C LYS A 178 6.77 -3.10 18.27
N ALA A 179 6.75 -2.11 19.14
CA ALA A 179 7.89 -1.21 19.35
C ALA A 179 9.17 -1.94 19.86
N LYS A 180 9.08 -3.23 20.16
CA LYS A 180 10.18 -4.09 20.62
C LYS A 180 10.69 -5.07 19.53
N ASP A 181 10.17 -4.98 18.33
CA ASP A 181 10.50 -5.90 17.24
C ASP A 181 11.61 -5.31 16.35
N SER A 182 12.80 -5.92 16.39
CA SER A 182 13.96 -5.49 15.60
C SER A 182 13.73 -5.60 14.07
N ALA A 183 12.84 -6.48 13.62
CA ALA A 183 12.47 -6.57 12.21
C ALA A 183 11.67 -5.33 11.77
N ALA A 184 10.90 -4.72 12.66
CA ALA A 184 10.20 -3.47 12.40
C ALA A 184 11.17 -2.30 12.17
N ASP A 185 12.31 -2.26 12.87
CA ASP A 185 13.30 -1.19 12.72
C ASP A 185 14.01 -1.27 11.36
N MET A 186 14.33 -2.48 10.89
CA MET A 186 14.91 -2.67 9.55
C MET A 186 13.95 -2.22 8.46
N SER A 187 12.68 -2.57 8.58
CA SER A 187 11.63 -2.13 7.64
C SER A 187 11.47 -0.61 7.61
N LYS A 188 11.53 0.04 8.78
CA LYS A 188 11.51 1.51 8.87
C LYS A 188 12.67 2.15 8.11
N MET A 189 13.87 1.62 8.25
CA MET A 189 15.05 2.12 7.52
C MET A 189 14.88 1.93 6.02
N MET A 190 14.40 0.75 5.59
CA MET A 190 14.21 0.43 4.18
C MET A 190 13.18 1.33 3.51
N PHE A 191 12.09 1.66 4.20
CA PHE A 191 10.98 2.46 3.66
C PHE A 191 10.95 3.92 4.16
N ALA A 192 12.02 4.40 4.78
CA ALA A 192 12.07 5.74 5.39
C ALA A 192 11.78 6.87 4.38
N SER A 193 12.22 6.71 3.12
CA SER A 193 11.98 7.66 2.03
C SER A 193 10.74 7.34 1.20
N SER A 194 10.03 6.25 1.50
CA SER A 194 8.89 5.79 0.69
C SER A 194 7.63 6.60 0.94
N SER A 195 6.80 6.68 -0.08
CA SER A 195 5.53 7.40 -0.08
C SER A 195 4.35 6.45 -0.01
N TYR A 196 3.28 6.89 0.67
CA TYR A 196 1.96 6.28 0.62
C TYR A 196 0.98 7.27 0.01
N VAL A 197 0.46 6.94 -1.16
CA VAL A 197 -0.45 7.81 -1.92
C VAL A 197 -1.86 7.22 -1.86
N VAL A 198 -2.81 8.05 -1.47
CA VAL A 198 -4.24 7.76 -1.55
C VAL A 198 -4.79 8.44 -2.80
N ASN A 199 -5.42 7.68 -3.69
CA ASN A 199 -5.93 8.17 -4.96
C ASN A 199 -7.38 7.66 -5.16
N TYR A 200 -8.36 8.48 -4.78
CA TYR A 200 -9.76 8.09 -4.72
C TYR A 200 -10.62 8.83 -5.73
N HIS A 201 -11.47 8.06 -6.42
CA HIS A 201 -12.40 8.53 -7.44
C HIS A 201 -13.84 8.27 -7.00
N PHE A 202 -14.65 9.33 -7.09
CA PHE A 202 -16.04 9.32 -6.64
C PHE A 202 -16.99 9.64 -7.80
N PRO A 203 -18.24 9.15 -7.76
CA PRO A 203 -19.21 9.45 -8.79
C PRO A 203 -19.69 10.92 -8.75
N LYS A 204 -19.66 11.54 -7.56
CA LYS A 204 -20.14 12.90 -7.30
C LYS A 204 -18.99 13.91 -7.14
N LYS A 205 -19.27 15.17 -7.41
CA LYS A 205 -18.33 16.26 -7.14
C LYS A 205 -18.08 16.40 -5.64
N ILE A 206 -16.81 16.60 -5.30
CA ILE A 206 -16.37 16.78 -3.93
C ILE A 206 -16.59 18.21 -3.50
N LYS A 207 -17.35 18.40 -2.43
CA LYS A 207 -17.57 19.68 -1.78
C LYS A 207 -16.42 20.05 -0.85
N LYS A 208 -15.98 19.09 -0.01
CA LYS A 208 -14.96 19.30 1.01
C LYS A 208 -14.24 18.01 1.33
N VAL A 209 -12.95 18.12 1.67
CA VAL A 209 -12.13 17.07 2.27
C VAL A 209 -11.59 17.58 3.60
N SER A 210 -11.58 16.75 4.63
CA SER A 210 -11.06 17.13 5.95
C SER A 210 -9.53 17.27 5.98
N ASN A 211 -8.82 16.58 5.06
CA ASN A 211 -7.38 16.69 4.94
C ASN A 211 -7.00 17.94 4.10
N PRO A 212 -6.20 18.88 4.65
CA PRO A 212 -5.87 20.14 3.97
C PRO A 212 -4.85 19.98 2.82
N THR A 213 -4.15 18.83 2.73
CA THR A 213 -3.17 18.58 1.67
C THR A 213 -3.75 17.84 0.47
N ALA A 214 -5.07 17.58 0.48
CA ALA A 214 -5.74 16.92 -0.63
C ALA A 214 -5.68 17.75 -1.91
N LEU A 215 -5.19 17.13 -2.97
CA LEU A 215 -5.21 17.66 -4.33
C LEU A 215 -6.46 17.14 -5.04
N PHE A 216 -7.12 18.01 -5.82
CA PHE A 216 -8.34 17.68 -6.52
C PHE A 216 -8.09 17.56 -8.03
N SER A 217 -8.81 16.65 -8.70
CA SER A 217 -8.93 16.69 -10.16
C SER A 217 -9.71 17.91 -10.64
N ASP A 218 -9.55 18.27 -11.91
CA ASP A 218 -10.24 19.44 -12.51
C ASP A 218 -11.75 19.31 -12.44
N ASP A 219 -12.31 18.12 -12.59
CA ASP A 219 -13.74 17.83 -12.47
C ASP A 219 -14.22 17.72 -11.02
N ARG A 220 -13.29 17.79 -10.04
CA ARG A 220 -13.52 17.65 -8.61
C ARG A 220 -14.16 16.32 -8.19
N LYS A 221 -13.98 15.27 -8.97
CA LYS A 221 -14.46 13.93 -8.62
C LYS A 221 -13.39 13.03 -8.04
N SER A 222 -12.13 13.46 -8.05
CA SER A 222 -11.03 12.67 -7.50
C SER A 222 -10.20 13.48 -6.53
N ILE A 223 -9.57 12.78 -5.59
CA ILE A 223 -8.55 13.34 -4.70
C ILE A 223 -7.30 12.51 -4.75
N THR A 224 -6.17 13.18 -4.56
CA THR A 224 -4.88 12.56 -4.29
C THR A 224 -4.32 13.16 -3.00
N ILE A 225 -3.91 12.30 -2.05
CA ILE A 225 -3.26 12.71 -0.82
C ILE A 225 -1.99 11.89 -0.67
N GLN A 226 -0.86 12.56 -0.44
CA GLN A 226 0.42 11.89 -0.23
C GLN A 226 0.82 11.96 1.24
N TYR A 227 1.23 10.83 1.78
CA TYR A 227 1.78 10.65 3.12
C TYR A 227 3.17 10.04 3.04
N SER A 228 3.96 10.12 4.10
CA SER A 228 5.12 9.24 4.25
C SER A 228 4.65 7.80 4.50
N PHE A 229 5.37 6.82 3.99
CA PHE A 229 5.08 5.42 4.33
C PHE A 229 5.30 5.14 5.83
N THR A 230 6.18 5.90 6.47
CA THR A 230 6.39 5.86 7.92
C THR A 230 5.11 6.25 8.69
N ASP A 231 4.36 7.26 8.23
CA ASP A 231 3.07 7.61 8.85
C ASP A 231 2.06 6.46 8.72
N TYR A 232 1.99 5.80 7.56
CA TYR A 232 1.16 4.60 7.40
C TYR A 232 1.54 3.50 8.40
N MET A 233 2.83 3.26 8.62
CA MET A 233 3.32 2.20 9.51
C MET A 233 3.17 2.51 11.00
N GLU A 234 3.44 3.76 11.41
CA GLU A 234 3.57 4.14 12.82
C GLU A 234 2.40 4.96 13.36
N ASN A 235 1.77 5.74 12.50
CA ASN A 235 0.72 6.69 12.86
C ASN A 235 -0.45 6.60 11.85
N PRO A 236 -1.06 5.39 11.67
CA PRO A 236 -2.08 5.17 10.65
C PRO A 236 -3.33 6.05 10.82
N ASP A 237 -3.56 6.57 12.01
CA ASP A 237 -4.62 7.55 12.31
C ASP A 237 -4.38 8.91 11.65
N LYS A 238 -3.16 9.29 11.29
CA LYS A 238 -2.88 10.48 10.48
C LYS A 238 -3.46 10.39 9.07
N LEU A 239 -3.71 9.17 8.58
CA LEU A 239 -4.32 8.93 7.27
C LEU A 239 -5.85 8.92 7.33
N ASN A 240 -6.44 9.35 8.45
CA ASN A 240 -7.89 9.47 8.59
C ASN A 240 -8.38 10.74 7.89
N PHE A 241 -9.43 10.61 7.09
CA PHE A 241 -10.10 11.77 6.50
C PHE A 241 -11.53 11.46 6.08
N ASP A 242 -12.27 12.53 5.89
CA ASP A 242 -13.65 12.56 5.43
C ASP A 242 -13.73 13.32 4.09
N VAL A 243 -14.61 12.87 3.21
CA VAL A 243 -14.97 13.55 1.96
C VAL A 243 -16.48 13.81 1.96
N GLU A 244 -16.90 15.05 1.79
CA GLU A 244 -18.29 15.46 1.62
C GLU A 244 -18.55 15.77 0.16
N PHE A 245 -19.73 15.39 -0.36
CA PHE A 245 -20.11 15.58 -1.76
C PHE A 245 -21.15 16.68 -1.93
N GLU A 246 -21.17 17.26 -3.15
CA GLU A 246 -22.26 18.15 -3.57
C GLU A 246 -23.58 17.37 -3.65
N LYS A 247 -24.71 18.09 -3.51
CA LYS A 247 -26.05 17.52 -3.57
C LYS A 247 -26.43 17.13 -4.99
#